data_46e7bdea1af143fa4efd40460e4e8145
#
_entry.id   46e7bdea1af143fa4efd40460e4e8145
#
_cell.length_a   1.000
_cell.length_b   1.000
_cell.length_c   1.000
_cell.angle_alpha   90.00
_cell.angle_beta   90.00
_cell.angle_gamma   90.00
#
_symmetry.space_group_name_H-M   'P 1'
#
loop_
_entity.id
_entity.type
_entity.pdbx_description
1 polymer ?
#
loop_
_entity_poly.entity_id
_entity_poly.type
_entity_poly.pdbx_seq_one_letter_code
_entity_poly.pdbx_strand_id
1 'polypeptide(L)'
;MTRARFVPAKAALSALLVLGLAALLPAPAFPQASTCSPDVVQPSGAITRVCMPATGRWNGDLVVWAHGYVSPEEPVGIPEDQLSLPDGTSLPGLINALGFAFATTSYRKNGLAILPGVDDVKEAVAAFVAEQGPPRETYLVGASEGGAVTALGVERHPEVFSGGLAACGPIGDFRRQINYWGDFRVLFDVYFPGLVPGSAVFVPQEVRDNWETVYEPRIKQAFQARPAALDELLKVSRAPFDSAAPETKVETALGLLWYSAFATMDGISTLGGQPFDNSWRFYAGSSNDWLLNLRVKRYGADPAAVQEMEANYQTSGRLTAPLVTLHTTGDPIVPYWHEPLYTWKTLLGGSALERVNLPVLRYGHCQFEAAEALVSLVVLVLKVEGLPLRNAETVLPTAKARARYRALARAQGLRR
;
A
#
# COMPACT_ATOMS: atom_id res chain seq x y z
N MET A 1 -50.34 6.27 -52.96
CA MET A 1 -50.20 7.42 -53.89
C MET A 1 -49.45 8.54 -53.19
N THR A 2 -48.24 8.83 -53.68
CA THR A 2 -47.60 10.15 -53.86
C THR A 2 -47.26 10.93 -52.60
N ARG A 3 -46.11 11.46 -52.36
CA ARG A 3 -44.82 11.71 -53.09
C ARG A 3 -43.79 12.19 -52.03
N ALA A 4 -42.60 11.70 -52.16
CA ALA A 4 -41.41 12.28 -51.52
C ALA A 4 -41.16 13.73 -51.99
N ARG A 5 -40.70 14.61 -51.10
CA ARG A 5 -39.97 15.81 -51.50
C ARG A 5 -38.66 15.92 -50.73
N PHE A 6 -37.60 15.80 -51.48
CA PHE A 6 -36.24 16.20 -51.16
C PHE A 6 -36.18 17.73 -50.98
N VAL A 7 -35.40 18.16 -49.97
CA VAL A 7 -34.84 19.53 -49.91
C VAL A 7 -33.39 19.41 -49.43
N PRO A 8 -32.43 20.17 -49.99
CA PRO A 8 -31.03 19.78 -50.10
C PRO A 8 -30.15 20.29 -48.94
N ALA A 9 -29.05 19.57 -48.75
CA ALA A 9 -27.91 19.94 -47.94
C ALA A 9 -27.18 21.15 -48.56
N LYS A 10 -27.03 22.23 -47.77
CA LYS A 10 -25.95 23.21 -47.85
C LYS A 10 -26.06 24.15 -46.64
N ALA A 11 -25.17 24.01 -45.69
CA ALA A 11 -24.63 24.99 -44.73
C ALA A 11 -24.16 24.29 -43.42
N ALA A 12 -23.06 23.56 -43.47
CA ALA A 12 -22.35 23.10 -42.28
C ALA A 12 -20.87 22.91 -42.65
N LEU A 13 -20.21 24.01 -43.02
CA LEU A 13 -18.76 24.00 -43.23
C LEU A 13 -18.20 25.33 -42.80
N SER A 14 -18.12 25.63 -41.49
CA SER A 14 -17.37 26.76 -40.94
C SER A 14 -17.30 26.79 -39.39
N ALA A 15 -17.34 25.62 -38.70
CA ALA A 15 -17.19 25.56 -37.23
C ALA A 15 -16.27 24.45 -36.76
N LEU A 16 -15.29 24.04 -37.54
CA LEU A 16 -14.41 22.92 -37.23
C LEU A 16 -12.93 23.25 -37.36
N LEU A 17 -12.51 24.47 -37.00
CA LEU A 17 -11.08 24.86 -37.14
C LEU A 17 -10.54 25.66 -35.94
N VAL A 18 -11.10 25.61 -34.74
CA VAL A 18 -10.54 26.30 -33.54
C VAL A 18 -10.40 25.38 -32.34
N LEU A 19 -10.72 24.07 -32.43
CA LEU A 19 -10.60 23.14 -31.32
C LEU A 19 -9.44 22.14 -31.46
N GLY A 20 -8.46 22.44 -32.31
CA GLY A 20 -7.37 21.51 -32.66
C GLY A 20 -5.97 21.87 -32.16
N LEU A 21 -5.78 22.86 -31.25
CA LEU A 21 -4.42 23.27 -30.85
C LEU A 21 -4.19 23.41 -29.34
N ALA A 22 -5.04 22.85 -28.48
CA ALA A 22 -4.84 22.88 -27.02
C ALA A 22 -4.47 21.54 -26.40
N ALA A 23 -4.13 20.54 -27.18
CA ALA A 23 -3.92 19.14 -26.70
C ALA A 23 -2.56 18.55 -27.05
N LEU A 24 -1.47 19.32 -27.08
CA LEU A 24 -0.11 18.80 -27.24
C LEU A 24 0.92 19.68 -26.54
N LEU A 25 0.71 19.95 -25.25
CA LEU A 25 1.85 20.20 -24.37
C LEU A 25 2.13 18.85 -23.70
N PRO A 26 3.28 18.21 -23.99
CA PRO A 26 3.67 17.03 -23.23
C PRO A 26 3.77 17.44 -21.76
N ALA A 27 3.16 16.64 -20.87
CA ALA A 27 3.49 16.71 -19.45
C ALA A 27 5.02 16.78 -19.36
N PRO A 28 5.62 17.58 -18.45
CA PRO A 28 7.06 17.59 -18.33
C PRO A 28 7.52 16.16 -18.05
N ALA A 29 8.06 15.50 -19.05
CA ALA A 29 8.72 14.22 -18.89
C ALA A 29 9.89 14.48 -17.94
N PHE A 30 9.83 13.96 -16.72
CA PHE A 30 11.03 13.85 -15.91
C PHE A 30 12.05 13.10 -16.76
N PRO A 31 13.27 13.63 -16.95
CA PRO A 31 14.25 12.93 -17.76
C PRO A 31 14.48 11.56 -17.14
N GLN A 32 14.04 10.51 -17.83
CA GLN A 32 14.30 9.12 -17.49
C GLN A 32 15.76 8.79 -17.78
N ALA A 33 16.66 9.15 -16.89
CA ALA A 33 18.04 8.72 -16.94
C ALA A 33 18.47 8.24 -15.55
N SER A 34 17.78 7.24 -15.02
CA SER A 34 18.33 6.39 -13.97
C SER A 34 19.17 5.31 -14.62
N THR A 35 20.41 5.16 -14.19
CA THR A 35 21.25 4.02 -14.58
C THR A 35 21.23 3.02 -13.44
N CYS A 36 20.52 1.91 -13.64
CA CYS A 36 20.54 0.82 -12.66
C CYS A 36 21.69 -0.14 -12.98
N SER A 37 22.43 -0.56 -11.95
CA SER A 37 23.38 -1.66 -12.01
C SER A 37 22.64 -2.98 -12.29
N PRO A 38 23.31 -4.01 -12.82
CA PRO A 38 22.77 -5.37 -12.86
C PRO A 38 22.33 -5.82 -11.47
N ASP A 39 21.25 -6.58 -11.42
CA ASP A 39 20.74 -7.16 -10.18
C ASP A 39 21.75 -8.12 -9.56
N VAL A 40 21.91 -8.07 -8.22
CA VAL A 40 22.88 -8.87 -7.48
C VAL A 40 22.17 -9.72 -6.44
N VAL A 41 22.40 -11.04 -6.47
CA VAL A 41 21.91 -11.95 -5.43
C VAL A 41 22.78 -11.80 -4.18
N GLN A 42 22.14 -11.51 -3.06
CA GLN A 42 22.77 -11.32 -1.77
C GLN A 42 22.98 -12.66 -1.02
N PRO A 43 23.80 -12.71 0.03
CA PRO A 43 23.98 -13.92 0.83
C PRO A 43 22.68 -14.48 1.44
N SER A 44 21.70 -13.64 1.72
CA SER A 44 20.35 -14.05 2.18
C SER A 44 19.53 -14.79 1.13
N GLY A 45 19.91 -14.66 -0.15
CA GLY A 45 19.12 -15.08 -1.32
C GLY A 45 18.24 -13.96 -1.88
N ALA A 46 18.14 -12.81 -1.22
CA ALA A 46 17.45 -11.64 -1.76
C ALA A 46 18.20 -11.07 -2.98
N ILE A 47 17.47 -10.49 -3.91
CA ILE A 47 18.02 -9.84 -5.11
C ILE A 47 17.99 -8.34 -4.88
N THR A 48 19.13 -7.66 -5.00
CA THR A 48 19.23 -6.21 -4.80
C THR A 48 19.51 -5.51 -6.13
N ARG A 49 18.85 -4.38 -6.34
CA ARG A 49 19.08 -3.44 -7.45
C ARG A 49 19.43 -2.07 -6.89
N VAL A 50 20.46 -1.45 -7.48
CA VAL A 50 20.89 -0.07 -7.21
C VAL A 50 20.74 0.76 -8.48
N CYS A 51 20.13 1.94 -8.38
CA CYS A 51 20.00 2.88 -9.48
C CYS A 51 20.58 4.23 -9.04
N MET A 52 21.57 4.72 -9.78
CA MET A 52 22.23 5.99 -9.50
C MET A 52 21.66 7.12 -10.37
N PRO A 53 21.58 8.35 -9.84
CA PRO A 53 21.30 9.52 -10.66
C PRO A 53 22.42 9.73 -11.69
N ALA A 54 22.14 10.53 -12.72
CA ALA A 54 23.13 10.85 -13.74
C ALA A 54 24.44 11.35 -13.10
N THR A 55 25.58 11.04 -13.73
CA THR A 55 26.92 11.34 -13.24
C THR A 55 27.03 12.77 -12.73
N GLY A 56 27.57 12.93 -11.51
CA GLY A 56 27.74 14.22 -10.85
C GLY A 56 26.47 14.85 -10.28
N ARG A 57 25.35 14.13 -10.28
CA ARG A 57 24.06 14.61 -9.70
C ARG A 57 23.66 13.94 -8.38
N TRP A 58 24.43 12.98 -7.92
CA TRP A 58 24.14 12.36 -6.61
C TRP A 58 24.36 13.37 -5.48
N ASN A 59 23.30 13.55 -4.65
CA ASN A 59 23.31 14.49 -3.52
C ASN A 59 23.95 13.94 -2.24
N GLY A 60 24.42 12.67 -2.30
CA GLY A 60 25.03 11.98 -1.17
C GLY A 60 24.06 11.11 -0.36
N ASP A 61 22.77 11.12 -0.67
CA ASP A 61 21.74 10.40 0.08
C ASP A 61 21.21 9.18 -0.68
N LEU A 62 20.67 8.21 0.08
CA LEU A 62 20.09 6.97 -0.42
C LEU A 62 18.62 6.85 -0.03
N VAL A 63 17.75 6.50 -0.98
CA VAL A 63 16.41 6.02 -0.74
C VAL A 63 16.35 4.52 -0.98
N VAL A 64 15.96 3.75 0.03
CA VAL A 64 15.75 2.31 -0.07
C VAL A 64 14.25 2.03 -0.15
N TRP A 65 13.83 1.32 -1.20
CA TRP A 65 12.44 0.95 -1.42
C TRP A 65 12.14 -0.44 -0.89
N ALA A 66 11.15 -0.52 0.00
CA ALA A 66 10.55 -1.73 0.52
C ALA A 66 9.22 -1.98 -0.20
N HIS A 67 9.15 -3.04 -1.02
CA HIS A 67 7.95 -3.36 -1.79
C HIS A 67 6.82 -3.92 -0.93
N GLY A 68 5.60 -3.95 -1.45
CA GLY A 68 4.42 -4.54 -0.83
C GLY A 68 4.38 -6.07 -0.96
N TYR A 69 3.26 -6.65 -0.54
CA TYR A 69 3.04 -8.09 -0.58
C TYR A 69 3.12 -8.64 -2.02
N VAL A 70 3.87 -9.72 -2.19
CA VAL A 70 3.92 -10.53 -3.42
C VAL A 70 3.43 -11.92 -3.07
N SER A 71 2.58 -12.52 -3.91
CA SER A 71 2.05 -13.86 -3.65
C SER A 71 3.17 -14.89 -3.46
N PRO A 72 3.09 -15.80 -2.48
CA PRO A 72 4.05 -16.88 -2.31
C PRO A 72 4.06 -17.87 -3.48
N GLU A 73 3.08 -17.83 -4.36
CA GLU A 73 3.02 -18.63 -5.59
C GLU A 73 3.93 -18.07 -6.71
N GLU A 74 4.34 -16.80 -6.58
CA GLU A 74 5.23 -16.15 -7.53
C GLU A 74 6.71 -16.49 -7.26
N PRO A 75 7.56 -16.52 -8.29
CA PRO A 75 8.99 -16.65 -8.09
C PRO A 75 9.55 -15.43 -7.35
N VAL A 76 10.57 -15.64 -6.51
CA VAL A 76 11.26 -14.55 -5.83
C VAL A 76 11.99 -13.70 -6.87
N GLY A 77 11.69 -12.42 -6.90
CA GLY A 77 12.25 -11.43 -7.82
C GLY A 77 11.86 -10.01 -7.40
N ILE A 78 12.54 -9.01 -7.93
CA ILE A 78 12.13 -7.62 -7.71
C ILE A 78 10.79 -7.41 -8.42
N PRO A 79 9.71 -7.00 -7.72
CA PRO A 79 8.40 -6.81 -8.33
C PRO A 79 8.38 -5.51 -9.16
N GLU A 80 8.61 -5.64 -10.46
CA GLU A 80 8.75 -4.51 -11.39
C GLU A 80 7.50 -3.63 -11.45
N ASP A 81 6.34 -4.21 -11.32
CA ASP A 81 5.05 -3.51 -11.28
C ASP A 81 4.94 -2.58 -10.05
N GLN A 82 5.62 -2.92 -8.96
CA GLN A 82 5.66 -2.10 -7.74
C GLN A 82 6.78 -1.03 -7.75
N LEU A 83 7.55 -0.93 -8.82
CA LEU A 83 8.52 0.16 -9.05
C LEU A 83 7.91 1.36 -9.77
N SER A 84 6.59 1.39 -9.90
CA SER A 84 5.84 2.50 -10.50
C SER A 84 4.66 2.92 -9.62
N LEU A 85 4.38 4.21 -9.58
CA LEU A 85 3.16 4.74 -8.98
C LEU A 85 1.94 4.42 -9.86
N PRO A 86 0.71 4.50 -9.34
CA PRO A 86 -0.51 4.22 -10.11
C PRO A 86 -0.68 5.06 -11.39
N ASP A 87 -0.05 6.23 -11.47
CA ASP A 87 -0.05 7.08 -12.66
C ASP A 87 1.06 6.73 -13.67
N GLY A 88 1.80 5.62 -13.46
CA GLY A 88 2.90 5.17 -14.30
C GLY A 88 4.24 5.87 -14.04
N THR A 89 4.34 6.74 -13.04
CA THR A 89 5.61 7.40 -12.68
C THR A 89 6.58 6.37 -12.09
N SER A 90 7.75 6.21 -12.73
CA SER A 90 8.82 5.33 -12.23
C SER A 90 9.39 5.84 -10.90
N LEU A 91 9.42 4.99 -9.88
CA LEU A 91 10.01 5.32 -8.57
C LEU A 91 11.52 5.56 -8.67
N PRO A 92 12.34 4.65 -9.26
CA PRO A 92 13.78 4.92 -9.44
C PRO A 92 14.02 6.21 -10.22
N GLY A 93 13.25 6.43 -11.31
CA GLY A 93 13.35 7.64 -12.13
C GLY A 93 13.03 8.91 -11.36
N LEU A 94 11.96 8.92 -10.56
CA LEU A 94 11.58 10.05 -9.71
C LEU A 94 12.65 10.36 -8.65
N ILE A 95 13.13 9.35 -7.95
CA ILE A 95 14.13 9.47 -6.88
C ILE A 95 15.46 9.97 -7.45
N ASN A 96 15.92 9.38 -8.56
CA ASN A 96 17.17 9.81 -9.21
C ASN A 96 17.06 11.22 -9.80
N ALA A 97 15.89 11.63 -10.32
CA ALA A 97 15.67 12.99 -10.80
C ALA A 97 15.79 14.06 -9.68
N LEU A 98 15.54 13.66 -8.42
CA LEU A 98 15.74 14.49 -7.24
C LEU A 98 17.19 14.48 -6.71
N GLY A 99 18.05 13.68 -7.31
CA GLY A 99 19.47 13.56 -6.94
C GLY A 99 19.78 12.47 -5.91
N PHE A 100 18.79 11.72 -5.42
CA PHE A 100 19.01 10.60 -4.50
C PHE A 100 19.47 9.35 -5.28
N ALA A 101 20.33 8.53 -4.70
CA ALA A 101 20.47 7.15 -5.11
C ALA A 101 19.23 6.37 -4.71
N PHE A 102 18.92 5.31 -5.45
CA PHE A 102 17.79 4.41 -5.18
C PHE A 102 18.32 2.98 -5.04
N ALA A 103 17.84 2.25 -4.04
CA ALA A 103 18.05 0.82 -3.91
C ALA A 103 16.71 0.12 -3.62
N THR A 104 16.60 -1.15 -4.05
CA THR A 104 15.47 -2.01 -3.72
C THR A 104 15.92 -3.45 -3.61
N THR A 105 15.10 -4.30 -2.99
CA THR A 105 15.34 -5.74 -2.85
C THR A 105 14.08 -6.53 -3.14
N SER A 106 14.23 -7.79 -3.60
CA SER A 106 13.12 -8.73 -3.80
C SER A 106 12.57 -9.31 -2.49
N TYR A 107 13.21 -9.04 -1.37
CA TYR A 107 13.26 -9.90 -0.19
C TYR A 107 13.73 -11.33 -0.52
N ARG A 108 14.13 -12.12 0.51
CA ARG A 108 14.55 -13.52 0.35
C ARG A 108 13.38 -14.48 0.18
N LYS A 109 12.16 -14.02 0.40
CA LYS A 109 10.92 -14.78 0.21
C LYS A 109 9.76 -13.83 -0.14
N ASN A 110 8.77 -14.37 -0.79
CA ASN A 110 7.44 -13.76 -0.97
C ASN A 110 6.49 -14.16 0.19
N GLY A 111 5.25 -13.73 0.11
CA GLY A 111 4.24 -13.93 1.15
C GLY A 111 4.43 -12.98 2.32
N LEU A 112 4.12 -13.42 3.55
CA LEU A 112 4.37 -12.62 4.74
C LEU A 112 5.87 -12.49 4.99
N ALA A 113 6.45 -11.41 4.47
CA ALA A 113 7.88 -11.16 4.42
C ALA A 113 8.33 -9.93 5.25
N ILE A 114 7.50 -9.45 6.18
CA ILE A 114 7.81 -8.22 6.96
C ILE A 114 9.15 -8.34 7.69
N LEU A 115 9.38 -9.42 8.45
CA LEU A 115 10.61 -9.57 9.24
C LEU A 115 11.83 -9.83 8.35
N PRO A 116 11.81 -10.80 7.41
CA PRO A 116 12.88 -10.93 6.43
C PRO A 116 13.13 -9.63 5.65
N GLY A 117 12.06 -8.92 5.30
CA GLY A 117 12.16 -7.65 4.57
C GLY A 117 12.93 -6.57 5.32
N VAL A 118 12.78 -6.47 6.66
CA VAL A 118 13.60 -5.56 7.47
C VAL A 118 15.09 -5.90 7.37
N ASP A 119 15.44 -7.19 7.40
CA ASP A 119 16.84 -7.61 7.25
C ASP A 119 17.37 -7.39 5.83
N ASP A 120 16.53 -7.68 4.82
CA ASP A 120 16.93 -7.60 3.41
C ASP A 120 17.08 -6.16 2.91
N VAL A 121 16.29 -5.20 3.43
CA VAL A 121 16.54 -3.77 3.13
C VAL A 121 17.83 -3.27 3.80
N LYS A 122 18.21 -3.79 4.97
CA LYS A 122 19.51 -3.49 5.59
C LYS A 122 20.67 -4.10 4.77
N GLU A 123 20.47 -5.32 4.26
CA GLU A 123 21.46 -5.96 3.37
C GLU A 123 21.62 -5.17 2.06
N ALA A 124 20.53 -4.62 1.50
CA ALA A 124 20.57 -3.74 0.34
C ALA A 124 21.35 -2.44 0.63
N VAL A 125 21.23 -1.87 1.82
CA VAL A 125 22.06 -0.72 2.26
C VAL A 125 23.53 -1.13 2.34
N ALA A 126 23.82 -2.28 2.93
CA ALA A 126 25.20 -2.77 3.04
C ALA A 126 25.83 -3.02 1.67
N ALA A 127 25.09 -3.60 0.73
CA ALA A 127 25.53 -3.79 -0.66
C ALA A 127 25.80 -2.44 -1.34
N PHE A 128 24.91 -1.45 -1.17
CA PHE A 128 25.12 -0.10 -1.68
C PHE A 128 26.41 0.51 -1.11
N VAL A 129 26.62 0.44 0.21
CA VAL A 129 27.81 0.99 0.88
C VAL A 129 29.10 0.34 0.38
N ALA A 130 29.07 -0.97 0.13
CA ALA A 130 30.23 -1.70 -0.39
C ALA A 130 30.64 -1.24 -1.80
N GLU A 131 29.68 -0.83 -2.63
CA GLU A 131 29.92 -0.43 -4.02
C GLU A 131 30.17 1.09 -4.18
N GLN A 132 29.35 1.91 -3.48
CA GLN A 132 29.29 3.37 -3.68
C GLN A 132 29.90 4.17 -2.53
N GLY A 133 30.20 3.51 -1.39
CA GLY A 133 30.55 4.17 -0.13
C GLY A 133 29.33 4.56 0.70
N PRO A 134 29.55 5.02 1.96
CA PRO A 134 28.45 5.35 2.88
C PRO A 134 27.68 6.58 2.38
N PRO A 135 26.33 6.50 2.32
CA PRO A 135 25.51 7.67 2.07
C PRO A 135 25.55 8.62 3.29
N ARG A 136 25.24 9.88 3.08
CA ARG A 136 25.09 10.87 4.16
C ARG A 136 23.86 10.57 4.99
N GLU A 137 22.72 10.34 4.32
CA GLU A 137 21.45 9.94 4.92
C GLU A 137 20.86 8.75 4.17
N THR A 138 20.18 7.86 4.90
CA THR A 138 19.47 6.70 4.36
C THR A 138 18.00 6.79 4.72
N TYR A 139 17.15 6.92 3.72
CA TYR A 139 15.69 6.98 3.87
C TYR A 139 15.08 5.64 3.48
N LEU A 140 14.35 5.00 4.42
CA LEU A 140 13.59 3.79 4.12
C LEU A 140 12.16 4.18 3.71
N VAL A 141 11.75 3.79 2.51
CA VAL A 141 10.45 4.11 1.93
C VAL A 141 9.76 2.83 1.51
N GLY A 142 8.51 2.61 1.93
CA GLY A 142 7.80 1.40 1.52
C GLY A 142 6.29 1.57 1.54
N ALA A 143 5.60 0.69 0.80
CA ALA A 143 4.15 0.71 0.69
C ALA A 143 3.54 -0.65 1.05
N SER A 144 2.31 -0.63 1.61
CA SER A 144 1.59 -1.84 1.99
C SER A 144 2.38 -2.66 3.03
N GLU A 145 2.72 -3.91 2.74
CA GLU A 145 3.64 -4.71 3.56
C GLU A 145 4.98 -4.00 3.76
N GLY A 146 5.53 -3.36 2.70
CA GLY A 146 6.72 -2.53 2.77
C GLY A 146 6.57 -1.32 3.69
N GLY A 147 5.36 -0.82 3.91
CA GLY A 147 5.07 0.19 4.93
C GLY A 147 5.27 -0.33 6.36
N ALA A 148 4.92 -1.60 6.62
CA ALA A 148 5.22 -2.26 7.90
C ALA A 148 6.74 -2.52 8.05
N VAL A 149 7.41 -2.99 6.97
CA VAL A 149 8.88 -3.12 6.92
C VAL A 149 9.54 -1.79 7.27
N THR A 150 9.05 -0.69 6.69
CA THR A 150 9.56 0.66 6.93
C THR A 150 9.38 1.09 8.39
N ALA A 151 8.18 0.95 8.94
CA ALA A 151 7.93 1.36 10.32
C ALA A 151 8.76 0.56 11.32
N LEU A 152 8.82 -0.77 11.16
CA LEU A 152 9.64 -1.63 12.01
C LEU A 152 11.15 -1.39 11.81
N GLY A 153 11.58 -1.18 10.55
CA GLY A 153 12.97 -0.87 10.22
C GLY A 153 13.45 0.41 10.92
N VAL A 154 12.67 1.50 10.84
CA VAL A 154 13.03 2.77 11.49
C VAL A 154 12.96 2.67 13.02
N GLU A 155 11.97 1.97 13.59
CA GLU A 155 11.89 1.78 15.03
C GLU A 155 13.05 0.97 15.62
N ARG A 156 13.52 -0.04 14.87
CA ARG A 156 14.49 -1.03 15.38
C ARG A 156 15.93 -0.77 14.95
N HIS A 157 16.12 -0.04 13.85
CA HIS A 157 17.42 0.19 13.22
C HIS A 157 17.65 1.68 12.88
N PRO A 158 17.52 2.59 13.87
CA PRO A 158 17.82 4.01 13.66
C PRO A 158 19.30 4.27 13.35
N GLU A 159 20.18 3.30 13.61
CA GLU A 159 21.58 3.34 13.22
C GLU A 159 21.83 3.12 11.71
N VAL A 160 20.83 2.57 11.01
CA VAL A 160 20.87 2.33 9.56
C VAL A 160 20.02 3.35 8.81
N PHE A 161 18.83 3.65 9.35
CA PHE A 161 17.84 4.49 8.67
C PHE A 161 17.68 5.83 9.38
N SER A 162 18.04 6.91 8.71
CA SER A 162 17.90 8.28 9.20
C SER A 162 16.43 8.72 9.35
N GLY A 163 15.53 8.03 8.67
CA GLY A 163 14.08 8.20 8.77
C GLY A 163 13.34 7.35 7.75
N GLY A 164 11.99 7.34 7.82
CA GLY A 164 11.18 6.52 6.94
C GLY A 164 9.89 7.17 6.46
N LEU A 165 9.40 6.65 5.29
CA LEU A 165 8.07 6.93 4.75
C LEU A 165 7.30 5.62 4.61
N ALA A 166 6.40 5.37 5.55
CA ALA A 166 5.52 4.20 5.55
C ALA A 166 4.18 4.54 4.90
N ALA A 167 3.97 4.06 3.67
CA ALA A 167 2.74 4.30 2.93
C ALA A 167 1.78 3.11 3.07
N CYS A 168 0.50 3.39 3.39
CA CYS A 168 -0.60 2.40 3.43
C CYS A 168 -0.26 1.08 4.17
N GLY A 169 0.61 1.13 5.17
CA GLY A 169 1.11 -0.06 5.87
C GLY A 169 0.25 -0.48 7.08
N PRO A 170 0.25 -1.79 7.43
CA PRO A 170 -0.44 -2.30 8.61
C PRO A 170 0.33 -2.00 9.92
N ILE A 171 0.62 -0.72 10.18
CA ILE A 171 1.52 -0.25 11.24
C ILE A 171 0.86 -0.05 12.61
N GLY A 172 -0.48 0.01 12.67
CA GLY A 172 -1.18 0.31 13.92
C GLY A 172 -1.36 -0.91 14.83
N ASP A 173 -1.83 -2.03 14.25
CA ASP A 173 -2.05 -3.29 14.96
C ASP A 173 -2.09 -4.44 13.96
N PHE A 174 -1.01 -5.20 13.90
CA PHE A 174 -0.86 -6.30 12.95
C PHE A 174 -1.85 -7.44 13.22
N ARG A 175 -2.07 -7.81 14.48
CA ARG A 175 -3.05 -8.85 14.84
C ARG A 175 -4.46 -8.46 14.44
N ARG A 176 -4.83 -7.20 14.62
CA ARG A 176 -6.12 -6.68 14.17
C ARG A 176 -6.25 -6.72 12.65
N GLN A 177 -5.15 -6.49 11.91
CA GLN A 177 -5.13 -6.62 10.45
C GLN A 177 -5.44 -8.06 10.01
N ILE A 178 -4.79 -9.05 10.60
CA ILE A 178 -5.07 -10.47 10.33
C ILE A 178 -6.53 -10.81 10.64
N ASN A 179 -7.02 -10.34 11.78
CA ASN A 179 -8.41 -10.53 12.18
C ASN A 179 -9.41 -9.88 11.23
N TYR A 180 -9.09 -8.73 10.66
CA TYR A 180 -9.95 -8.05 9.68
C TYR A 180 -10.16 -8.90 8.41
N TRP A 181 -9.10 -9.47 7.87
CA TRP A 181 -9.19 -10.36 6.71
C TRP A 181 -9.95 -11.66 7.02
N GLY A 182 -9.68 -12.28 8.17
CA GLY A 182 -10.39 -13.47 8.61
C GLY A 182 -11.89 -13.23 8.88
N ASP A 183 -12.22 -12.07 9.48
CA ASP A 183 -13.61 -11.65 9.70
C ASP A 183 -14.36 -11.47 8.39
N PHE A 184 -13.73 -10.85 7.40
CA PHE A 184 -14.35 -10.71 6.09
C PHE A 184 -14.66 -12.08 5.48
N ARG A 185 -13.74 -13.04 5.57
CA ARG A 185 -13.93 -14.37 5.03
C ARG A 185 -15.06 -15.15 5.73
N VAL A 186 -15.13 -15.16 7.05
CA VAL A 186 -16.22 -15.89 7.75
C VAL A 186 -17.58 -15.25 7.50
N LEU A 187 -17.64 -13.92 7.32
CA LEU A 187 -18.87 -13.22 6.92
C LEU A 187 -19.24 -13.55 5.47
N PHE A 188 -18.28 -13.55 4.56
CA PHE A 188 -18.49 -13.95 3.18
C PHE A 188 -19.07 -15.38 3.10
N ASP A 189 -18.55 -16.33 3.85
CA ASP A 189 -19.03 -17.71 3.86
C ASP A 189 -20.50 -17.83 4.36
N VAL A 190 -21.00 -16.89 5.17
CA VAL A 190 -22.42 -16.81 5.57
C VAL A 190 -23.28 -16.25 4.46
N TYR A 191 -22.85 -15.14 3.82
CA TYR A 191 -23.63 -14.48 2.79
C TYR A 191 -23.58 -15.21 1.43
N PHE A 192 -22.51 -15.92 1.14
CA PHE A 192 -22.24 -16.63 -0.12
C PHE A 192 -21.74 -18.05 0.16
N PRO A 193 -22.58 -18.90 0.80
CA PRO A 193 -22.12 -20.22 1.28
C PRO A 193 -21.69 -21.13 0.13
N GLY A 194 -20.53 -21.81 0.33
CA GLY A 194 -19.99 -22.79 -0.60
C GLY A 194 -19.46 -22.23 -1.93
N LEU A 195 -19.35 -20.90 -2.06
CA LEU A 195 -18.88 -20.28 -3.29
C LEU A 195 -17.36 -20.44 -3.49
N VAL A 196 -16.60 -20.34 -2.40
CA VAL A 196 -15.14 -20.56 -2.39
C VAL A 196 -14.83 -21.69 -1.40
N PRO A 197 -14.21 -22.80 -1.83
CA PRO A 197 -13.80 -23.89 -0.94
C PRO A 197 -12.86 -23.45 0.18
N GLY A 198 -12.83 -24.25 1.25
CA GLY A 198 -12.00 -23.97 2.41
C GLY A 198 -12.68 -23.11 3.47
N SER A 199 -11.91 -22.26 4.15
CA SER A 199 -12.39 -21.42 5.27
C SER A 199 -11.42 -20.27 5.53
N ALA A 200 -11.69 -19.46 6.56
CA ALA A 200 -10.79 -18.41 7.01
C ALA A 200 -9.42 -18.91 7.55
N VAL A 201 -9.28 -20.19 7.79
CA VAL A 201 -8.05 -20.79 8.36
C VAL A 201 -7.47 -21.93 7.52
N PHE A 202 -8.08 -22.23 6.40
CA PHE A 202 -7.60 -23.24 5.45
C PHE A 202 -8.10 -22.94 4.04
N VAL A 203 -7.20 -22.81 3.09
CA VAL A 203 -7.52 -22.59 1.67
C VAL A 203 -6.85 -23.70 0.84
N PRO A 204 -7.64 -24.54 0.14
CA PRO A 204 -7.08 -25.55 -0.76
C PRO A 204 -6.24 -24.92 -1.87
N GLN A 205 -5.18 -25.63 -2.30
CA GLN A 205 -4.32 -25.19 -3.42
C GLN A 205 -5.14 -24.93 -4.70
N GLU A 206 -6.11 -25.81 -4.97
CA GLU A 206 -7.01 -25.65 -6.13
C GLU A 206 -7.67 -24.27 -6.23
N VAL A 207 -7.96 -23.62 -5.09
CA VAL A 207 -8.56 -22.26 -5.10
C VAL A 207 -7.56 -21.25 -5.63
N ARG A 208 -6.28 -21.35 -5.25
CA ARG A 208 -5.21 -20.45 -5.72
C ARG A 208 -4.90 -20.70 -7.19
N ASP A 209 -4.75 -21.98 -7.59
CA ASP A 209 -4.44 -22.37 -8.97
C ASP A 209 -5.53 -21.95 -9.97
N ASN A 210 -6.78 -21.84 -9.53
CA ASN A 210 -7.93 -21.53 -10.37
C ASN A 210 -8.60 -20.20 -10.00
N TRP A 211 -7.91 -19.31 -9.28
CA TRP A 211 -8.50 -18.06 -8.81
C TRP A 211 -9.06 -17.21 -9.96
N GLU A 212 -8.22 -16.86 -10.91
CA GLU A 212 -8.58 -15.95 -12.01
C GLU A 212 -9.57 -16.60 -13.01
N THR A 213 -9.44 -17.90 -13.22
CA THR A 213 -10.20 -18.60 -14.27
C THR A 213 -11.54 -19.14 -13.79
N VAL A 214 -11.68 -19.44 -12.49
CA VAL A 214 -12.87 -20.09 -11.93
C VAL A 214 -13.50 -19.26 -10.81
N TYR A 215 -12.74 -18.95 -9.75
CA TYR A 215 -13.35 -18.42 -8.54
C TYR A 215 -13.68 -16.94 -8.64
N GLU A 216 -12.81 -16.11 -9.13
CA GLU A 216 -13.08 -14.68 -9.29
C GLU A 216 -14.29 -14.40 -10.20
N PRO A 217 -14.43 -15.01 -11.40
CA PRO A 217 -15.62 -14.84 -12.21
C PRO A 217 -16.91 -15.30 -11.52
N ARG A 218 -16.87 -16.43 -10.80
CA ARG A 218 -18.03 -16.96 -10.05
C ARG A 218 -18.44 -16.03 -8.91
N ILE A 219 -17.47 -15.44 -8.20
CA ILE A 219 -17.71 -14.48 -7.15
C ILE A 219 -18.36 -13.21 -7.73
N LYS A 220 -17.83 -12.67 -8.84
CA LYS A 220 -18.40 -11.52 -9.53
C LYS A 220 -19.86 -11.77 -9.94
N GLN A 221 -20.15 -12.93 -10.51
CA GLN A 221 -21.50 -13.33 -10.87
C GLN A 221 -22.43 -13.42 -9.65
N ALA A 222 -21.95 -14.00 -8.53
CA ALA A 222 -22.73 -14.12 -7.31
C ALA A 222 -23.04 -12.75 -6.69
N PHE A 223 -22.10 -11.80 -6.74
CA PHE A 223 -22.31 -10.43 -6.27
C PHE A 223 -23.36 -9.68 -7.13
N GLN A 224 -23.29 -9.86 -8.45
CA GLN A 224 -24.29 -9.30 -9.36
C GLN A 224 -25.70 -9.89 -9.13
N ALA A 225 -25.78 -11.19 -8.85
CA ALA A 225 -27.04 -11.86 -8.59
C ALA A 225 -27.65 -11.52 -7.21
N ARG A 226 -26.82 -11.11 -6.24
CA ARG A 226 -27.24 -10.85 -4.85
C ARG A 226 -26.61 -9.57 -4.31
N PRO A 227 -26.89 -8.39 -4.90
CA PRO A 227 -26.27 -7.12 -4.51
C PRO A 227 -26.58 -6.72 -3.06
N ALA A 228 -27.77 -7.00 -2.56
CA ALA A 228 -28.12 -6.74 -1.17
C ALA A 228 -27.31 -7.55 -0.15
N ALA A 229 -26.90 -8.78 -0.52
CA ALA A 229 -26.01 -9.60 0.31
C ALA A 229 -24.58 -9.04 0.34
N LEU A 230 -24.11 -8.50 -0.78
CA LEU A 230 -22.82 -7.79 -0.86
C LEU A 230 -22.85 -6.52 -0.01
N ASP A 231 -23.93 -5.72 -0.10
CA ASP A 231 -24.08 -4.51 0.71
C ASP A 231 -24.07 -4.81 2.21
N GLU A 232 -24.75 -5.88 2.62
CA GLU A 232 -24.78 -6.30 4.02
C GLU A 232 -23.42 -6.84 4.48
N LEU A 233 -22.74 -7.62 3.66
CA LEU A 233 -21.37 -8.09 3.91
C LEU A 233 -20.40 -6.92 4.16
N LEU A 234 -20.36 -5.93 3.26
CA LEU A 234 -19.50 -4.77 3.39
C LEU A 234 -19.84 -3.92 4.62
N LYS A 235 -21.14 -3.74 4.91
CA LYS A 235 -21.61 -3.02 6.09
C LYS A 235 -21.17 -3.70 7.39
N VAL A 236 -21.34 -5.01 7.51
CA VAL A 236 -20.99 -5.77 8.72
C VAL A 236 -19.51 -5.87 8.91
N SER A 237 -18.75 -6.13 7.84
CA SER A 237 -17.28 -6.19 7.87
C SER A 237 -16.63 -4.81 8.04
N ARG A 238 -17.40 -3.73 7.81
CA ARG A 238 -16.93 -2.34 7.79
C ARG A 238 -15.82 -2.12 6.74
N ALA A 239 -15.84 -2.91 5.67
CA ALA A 239 -14.92 -2.76 4.57
C ALA A 239 -15.26 -1.50 3.77
N PRO A 240 -14.32 -0.56 3.58
CA PRO A 240 -14.57 0.68 2.85
C PRO A 240 -14.85 0.44 1.36
N PHE A 241 -15.69 1.28 0.79
CA PHE A 241 -15.91 1.41 -0.65
C PHE A 241 -16.24 2.86 -0.97
N ASP A 242 -16.14 3.26 -2.24
CA ASP A 242 -16.54 4.60 -2.66
C ASP A 242 -18.04 4.63 -3.00
N SER A 243 -18.82 5.40 -2.24
CA SER A 243 -20.26 5.55 -2.48
C SER A 243 -20.57 6.25 -3.80
N ALA A 244 -19.65 7.04 -4.35
CA ALA A 244 -19.78 7.69 -5.65
C ALA A 244 -19.45 6.76 -6.82
N ALA A 245 -18.76 5.63 -6.56
CA ALA A 245 -18.35 4.60 -7.52
C ALA A 245 -18.76 3.21 -7.01
N PRO A 246 -20.06 2.80 -7.19
CA PRO A 246 -20.59 1.56 -6.63
C PRO A 246 -19.88 0.27 -7.04
N GLU A 247 -19.19 0.25 -8.18
CA GLU A 247 -18.33 -0.85 -8.65
C GLU A 247 -17.21 -1.17 -7.66
N THR A 248 -16.75 -0.22 -6.87
CA THR A 248 -15.74 -0.40 -5.85
C THR A 248 -16.15 -1.36 -4.73
N LYS A 249 -17.44 -1.63 -4.56
CA LYS A 249 -17.95 -2.68 -3.66
C LYS A 249 -17.44 -4.06 -4.06
N VAL A 250 -17.48 -4.34 -5.36
CA VAL A 250 -17.00 -5.61 -5.92
C VAL A 250 -15.48 -5.67 -5.80
N GLU A 251 -14.78 -4.60 -6.13
CA GLU A 251 -13.31 -4.48 -6.02
C GLU A 251 -12.85 -4.72 -4.58
N THR A 252 -13.46 -4.04 -3.60
CA THR A 252 -13.18 -4.26 -2.17
C THR A 252 -13.34 -5.73 -1.77
N ALA A 253 -14.49 -6.33 -2.12
CA ALA A 253 -14.77 -7.70 -1.72
C ALA A 253 -13.84 -8.71 -2.39
N LEU A 254 -13.51 -8.53 -3.66
CA LEU A 254 -12.55 -9.37 -4.38
C LEU A 254 -11.13 -9.23 -3.83
N GLY A 255 -10.68 -8.01 -3.56
CA GLY A 255 -9.37 -7.77 -2.98
C GLY A 255 -9.21 -8.45 -1.62
N LEU A 256 -10.20 -8.33 -0.73
CA LEU A 256 -10.18 -9.01 0.57
C LEU A 256 -10.21 -10.55 0.46
N LEU A 257 -10.97 -11.07 -0.50
CA LEU A 257 -11.01 -12.52 -0.76
C LEU A 257 -9.71 -13.03 -1.39
N TRP A 258 -9.04 -12.21 -2.21
CA TRP A 258 -7.74 -12.52 -2.77
C TRP A 258 -6.70 -12.70 -1.64
N TYR A 259 -6.60 -11.75 -0.70
CA TYR A 259 -5.74 -11.91 0.48
C TYR A 259 -6.12 -13.14 1.32
N SER A 260 -7.42 -13.40 1.51
CA SER A 260 -7.86 -14.63 2.16
C SER A 260 -7.40 -15.89 1.43
N ALA A 261 -7.39 -15.88 0.09
CA ALA A 261 -6.97 -17.04 -0.70
C ALA A 261 -5.45 -17.24 -0.67
N PHE A 262 -4.68 -16.19 -0.87
CA PHE A 262 -3.23 -16.30 -1.09
C PHE A 262 -2.39 -16.11 0.17
N ALA A 263 -2.84 -15.31 1.15
CA ALA A 263 -2.05 -15.02 2.34
C ALA A 263 -2.31 -15.97 3.53
N THR A 264 -3.46 -16.67 3.59
CA THR A 264 -3.85 -17.46 4.77
C THR A 264 -2.86 -18.60 5.06
N MET A 265 -2.52 -19.40 4.06
CA MET A 265 -1.68 -20.59 4.28
C MET A 265 -0.22 -20.21 4.55
N ASP A 266 0.29 -19.19 3.84
CA ASP A 266 1.63 -18.66 4.10
C ASP A 266 1.70 -17.98 5.47
N GLY A 267 0.70 -17.20 5.86
CA GLY A 267 0.62 -16.59 7.18
C GLY A 267 0.63 -17.61 8.32
N ILE A 268 -0.12 -18.71 8.19
CA ILE A 268 -0.13 -19.83 9.17
C ILE A 268 1.27 -20.45 9.27
N SER A 269 1.91 -20.72 8.13
CA SER A 269 3.26 -21.30 8.09
C SER A 269 4.30 -20.36 8.69
N THR A 270 4.27 -19.08 8.32
CA THR A 270 5.26 -18.09 8.75
C THR A 270 5.13 -17.73 10.23
N LEU A 271 3.89 -17.69 10.76
CA LEU A 271 3.63 -17.37 12.17
C LEU A 271 3.68 -18.59 13.12
N GLY A 272 3.95 -19.79 12.58
CA GLY A 272 4.05 -21.01 13.37
C GLY A 272 2.73 -21.51 13.94
N GLY A 273 1.60 -21.14 13.35
CA GLY A 273 0.25 -21.56 13.76
C GLY A 273 -0.84 -20.67 13.17
N GLN A 274 -2.08 -21.03 13.39
CA GLN A 274 -3.26 -20.32 12.89
C GLN A 274 -3.47 -18.99 13.67
N PRO A 275 -3.37 -17.79 13.02
CA PRO A 275 -3.35 -16.51 13.73
C PRO A 275 -4.72 -15.84 13.94
N PHE A 276 -5.76 -16.26 13.21
CA PHE A 276 -7.07 -15.62 13.21
C PHE A 276 -7.90 -16.00 14.44
N ASP A 277 -8.51 -15.00 15.09
CA ASP A 277 -9.38 -15.20 16.25
C ASP A 277 -10.67 -14.39 16.13
N ASN A 278 -11.80 -15.09 16.12
CA ASN A 278 -13.12 -14.48 16.25
C ASN A 278 -14.00 -15.15 17.31
N SER A 279 -13.40 -15.91 18.26
CA SER A 279 -14.10 -16.72 19.25
C SER A 279 -15.18 -15.94 20.02
N TRP A 280 -14.86 -14.71 20.40
CA TRP A 280 -15.74 -13.86 21.22
C TRP A 280 -16.26 -12.63 20.48
N ARG A 281 -16.05 -12.56 19.16
CA ARG A 281 -16.42 -11.40 18.36
C ARG A 281 -17.90 -11.40 18.03
N PHE A 282 -18.58 -10.29 18.32
CA PHE A 282 -19.95 -10.08 17.89
C PHE A 282 -20.00 -9.26 16.63
N TYR A 283 -20.63 -9.76 15.59
CA TYR A 283 -20.83 -9.09 14.31
C TYR A 283 -22.18 -8.35 14.34
N ALA A 284 -22.18 -7.06 14.02
CA ALA A 284 -23.35 -6.22 14.07
C ALA A 284 -23.49 -5.37 12.80
N GLY A 285 -24.75 -5.03 12.46
CA GLY A 285 -25.09 -4.19 11.32
C GLY A 285 -25.80 -4.94 10.20
N SER A 286 -26.07 -6.24 10.38
CA SER A 286 -26.91 -7.04 9.47
C SER A 286 -28.40 -6.77 9.69
N SER A 287 -29.22 -7.31 8.81
CA SER A 287 -30.68 -7.33 8.98
C SER A 287 -31.13 -8.18 10.18
N ASN A 288 -30.32 -9.16 10.63
CA ASN A 288 -30.53 -9.98 11.80
C ASN A 288 -29.23 -10.45 12.44
N ASP A 289 -28.68 -9.64 13.33
CA ASP A 289 -27.39 -9.87 13.96
C ASP A 289 -27.35 -11.17 14.79
N TRP A 290 -28.45 -11.56 15.46
CA TRP A 290 -28.51 -12.81 16.21
C TRP A 290 -28.33 -14.01 15.29
N LEU A 291 -29.08 -14.04 14.18
CA LEU A 291 -28.99 -15.13 13.21
C LEU A 291 -27.63 -15.17 12.53
N LEU A 292 -27.05 -14.01 12.22
CA LEU A 292 -25.70 -13.91 11.68
C LEU A 292 -24.69 -14.54 12.64
N ASN A 293 -24.69 -14.15 13.91
CA ASN A 293 -23.74 -14.65 14.90
C ASN A 293 -23.92 -16.15 15.23
N LEU A 294 -25.11 -16.71 15.05
CA LEU A 294 -25.34 -18.16 15.12
C LEU A 294 -24.75 -18.92 13.92
N ARG A 295 -24.66 -18.30 12.75
CA ARG A 295 -24.18 -18.93 11.51
C ARG A 295 -22.69 -18.74 11.27
N VAL A 296 -22.11 -17.65 11.78
CA VAL A 296 -20.68 -17.36 11.60
C VAL A 296 -19.85 -18.43 12.29
N LYS A 297 -18.95 -19.06 11.52
CA LYS A 297 -18.01 -20.02 12.04
C LYS A 297 -16.99 -19.36 12.97
N ARG A 298 -16.70 -20.03 14.09
CA ARG A 298 -15.80 -19.52 15.13
C ARG A 298 -14.47 -20.24 15.08
N TYR A 299 -13.40 -19.48 15.24
CA TYR A 299 -12.03 -19.93 15.27
C TYR A 299 -11.31 -19.27 16.44
N GLY A 300 -10.44 -20.01 17.12
CA GLY A 300 -9.48 -19.48 18.08
C GLY A 300 -8.09 -19.49 17.48
N ALA A 301 -7.31 -18.44 17.72
CA ALA A 301 -5.94 -18.40 17.27
C ALA A 301 -5.05 -19.35 18.09
N ASP A 302 -4.02 -19.91 17.44
CA ASP A 302 -2.98 -20.66 18.14
C ASP A 302 -2.13 -19.72 19.00
N PRO A 303 -1.88 -20.08 20.29
CA PRO A 303 -1.09 -19.23 21.17
C PRO A 303 0.29 -18.89 20.64
N ALA A 304 0.95 -19.81 19.92
CA ALA A 304 2.27 -19.57 19.32
C ALA A 304 2.21 -18.47 18.27
N ALA A 305 1.22 -18.50 17.36
CA ALA A 305 1.04 -17.47 16.33
C ALA A 305 0.70 -16.10 16.95
N VAL A 306 -0.11 -16.09 18.01
CA VAL A 306 -0.41 -14.84 18.75
C VAL A 306 0.86 -14.29 19.37
N GLN A 307 1.66 -15.10 20.04
CA GLN A 307 2.92 -14.69 20.66
C GLN A 307 3.89 -14.15 19.61
N GLU A 308 4.01 -14.81 18.46
CA GLU A 308 4.87 -14.37 17.37
C GLU A 308 4.44 -12.99 16.83
N MET A 309 3.15 -12.80 16.56
CA MET A 309 2.62 -11.52 16.11
C MET A 309 2.88 -10.38 17.10
N GLU A 310 2.60 -10.62 18.41
CA GLU A 310 2.76 -9.59 19.45
C GLU A 310 4.23 -9.26 19.72
N ALA A 311 5.12 -10.25 19.66
CA ALA A 311 6.55 -10.04 19.92
C ALA A 311 7.27 -9.38 18.73
N ASN A 312 6.94 -9.77 17.50
CA ASN A 312 7.79 -9.50 16.35
C ASN A 312 7.14 -8.63 15.26
N TYR A 313 5.81 -8.62 15.12
CA TYR A 313 5.13 -7.88 14.06
C TYR A 313 4.46 -6.59 14.52
N GLN A 314 4.35 -6.36 15.83
CA GLN A 314 3.81 -5.12 16.36
C GLN A 314 4.85 -3.99 16.35
N THR A 315 4.43 -2.83 15.87
CA THR A 315 5.18 -1.58 16.08
C THR A 315 5.10 -1.15 17.55
N SER A 316 6.13 -0.50 18.03
CA SER A 316 6.20 -0.01 19.41
C SER A 316 5.73 1.44 19.56
N GLY A 317 5.81 2.21 18.49
CA GLY A 317 5.65 3.66 18.51
C GLY A 317 6.80 4.41 19.20
N ARG A 318 7.94 3.77 19.43
CA ARG A 318 9.13 4.41 20.02
C ARG A 318 10.11 4.79 18.92
N LEU A 319 9.90 5.96 18.36
CA LEU A 319 10.73 6.50 17.29
C LEU A 319 11.88 7.32 17.87
N THR A 320 13.09 7.09 17.37
CA THR A 320 14.27 7.94 17.60
C THR A 320 14.73 8.60 16.30
N ALA A 321 14.13 8.21 15.17
CA ALA A 321 14.28 8.83 13.87
C ALA A 321 12.88 9.18 13.31
N PRO A 322 12.76 10.20 12.44
CA PRO A 322 11.49 10.63 11.89
C PRO A 322 10.78 9.56 11.07
N LEU A 323 9.46 9.42 11.24
CA LEU A 323 8.59 8.60 10.41
C LEU A 323 7.43 9.42 9.84
N VAL A 324 7.34 9.50 8.53
CA VAL A 324 6.19 10.03 7.81
C VAL A 324 5.29 8.86 7.43
N THR A 325 3.98 8.98 7.67
CA THR A 325 3.00 8.00 7.20
C THR A 325 2.08 8.64 6.18
N LEU A 326 1.81 7.92 5.08
CA LEU A 326 0.93 8.34 3.98
C LEU A 326 -0.14 7.28 3.79
N HIS A 327 -1.44 7.63 3.91
CA HIS A 327 -2.49 6.62 3.87
C HIS A 327 -3.77 7.16 3.23
N THR A 328 -4.38 6.37 2.33
CA THR A 328 -5.72 6.66 1.79
C THR A 328 -6.79 6.35 2.85
N THR A 329 -7.70 7.30 3.08
CA THR A 329 -8.70 7.17 4.15
C THR A 329 -9.78 6.13 3.86
N GLY A 330 -9.94 5.75 2.59
CA GLY A 330 -10.84 4.71 2.13
C GLY A 330 -10.12 3.42 1.71
N ASP A 331 -9.01 3.08 2.31
CA ASP A 331 -8.25 1.85 2.02
C ASP A 331 -9.04 0.61 2.47
N PRO A 332 -9.43 -0.29 1.54
CA PRO A 332 -10.17 -1.48 1.88
C PRO A 332 -9.30 -2.67 2.33
N ILE A 333 -8.01 -2.67 2.00
CA ILE A 333 -7.10 -3.79 2.27
C ILE A 333 -6.37 -3.61 3.60
N VAL A 334 -5.78 -2.43 3.80
CA VAL A 334 -5.15 -2.01 5.05
C VAL A 334 -5.90 -0.78 5.56
N PRO A 335 -6.97 -0.97 6.37
CA PRO A 335 -7.87 0.13 6.69
C PRO A 335 -7.20 1.26 7.47
N TYR A 336 -7.66 2.50 7.21
CA TYR A 336 -7.09 3.72 7.77
C TYR A 336 -7.02 3.74 9.32
N TRP A 337 -7.74 2.86 10.03
CA TRP A 337 -7.66 2.78 11.50
C TRP A 337 -6.25 2.41 12.03
N HIS A 338 -5.34 1.97 11.17
CA HIS A 338 -3.93 1.82 11.54
C HIS A 338 -3.30 3.14 11.97
N GLU A 339 -3.65 4.24 11.32
CA GLU A 339 -3.06 5.55 11.57
C GLU A 339 -3.39 6.10 12.97
N PRO A 340 -4.66 6.16 13.43
CA PRO A 340 -4.95 6.58 14.79
C PRO A 340 -4.38 5.61 15.85
N LEU A 341 -4.32 4.30 15.60
CA LEU A 341 -3.70 3.37 16.53
C LEU A 341 -2.19 3.61 16.66
N TYR A 342 -1.50 3.84 15.54
CA TYR A 342 -0.08 4.17 15.59
C TYR A 342 0.17 5.54 16.21
N THR A 343 -0.74 6.51 16.03
CA THR A 343 -0.70 7.80 16.76
C THR A 343 -0.70 7.58 18.28
N TRP A 344 -1.58 6.72 18.78
CA TRP A 344 -1.60 6.37 20.20
C TRP A 344 -0.31 5.72 20.66
N LYS A 345 0.27 4.81 19.87
CA LYS A 345 1.55 4.17 20.19
C LYS A 345 2.67 5.20 20.32
N THR A 346 2.78 6.14 19.37
CA THR A 346 3.83 7.18 19.42
C THR A 346 3.62 8.16 20.56
N LEU A 347 2.38 8.50 20.93
CA LEU A 347 2.08 9.30 22.12
C LEU A 347 2.51 8.58 23.39
N LEU A 348 2.15 7.32 23.58
CA LEU A 348 2.52 6.51 24.73
C LEU A 348 4.02 6.20 24.75
N GLY A 349 4.66 6.06 23.59
CA GLY A 349 6.10 5.88 23.44
C GLY A 349 6.94 7.13 23.65
N GLY A 350 6.29 8.31 23.80
CA GLY A 350 6.98 9.59 23.98
C GLY A 350 7.63 10.16 22.73
N SER A 351 7.29 9.65 21.55
CA SER A 351 7.89 9.99 20.26
C SER A 351 6.93 10.66 19.25
N ALA A 352 5.82 11.21 19.73
CA ALA A 352 4.79 11.81 18.89
C ALA A 352 5.32 12.92 17.95
N LEU A 353 6.38 13.63 18.36
CA LEU A 353 7.00 14.67 17.55
C LEU A 353 7.82 14.12 16.38
N GLU A 354 8.22 12.86 16.42
CA GLU A 354 8.96 12.20 15.33
C GLU A 354 8.05 11.72 14.22
N ARG A 355 6.74 11.68 14.45
CA ARG A 355 5.77 11.23 13.45
C ARG A 355 5.06 12.39 12.76
N VAL A 356 4.87 12.24 11.43
CA VAL A 356 3.95 13.08 10.63
C VAL A 356 3.01 12.15 9.87
N ASN A 357 1.68 12.33 10.05
CA ASN A 357 0.68 11.58 9.28
C ASN A 357 0.12 12.46 8.16
N LEU A 358 0.10 11.93 6.93
CA LEU A 358 -0.42 12.59 5.73
C LEU A 358 -1.60 11.79 5.15
N PRO A 359 -2.84 12.09 5.58
CA PRO A 359 -4.02 11.41 5.06
C PRO A 359 -4.33 11.85 3.63
N VAL A 360 -4.73 10.91 2.78
CA VAL A 360 -5.25 11.15 1.44
C VAL A 360 -6.73 10.78 1.41
N LEU A 361 -7.60 11.76 1.19
CA LEU A 361 -9.05 11.58 1.11
C LEU A 361 -9.43 10.91 -0.22
N ARG A 362 -9.25 9.60 -0.31
CA ARG A 362 -9.46 8.79 -1.51
C ARG A 362 -9.75 7.35 -1.12
N TYR A 363 -10.55 6.66 -1.94
CA TYR A 363 -10.73 5.22 -1.90
C TYR A 363 -9.54 4.52 -2.57
N GLY A 364 -9.27 3.28 -2.10
CA GLY A 364 -8.35 2.35 -2.70
C GLY A 364 -7.06 2.18 -1.91
N HIS A 365 -6.49 0.97 -2.02
CA HIS A 365 -5.24 0.61 -1.36
C HIS A 365 -4.05 1.24 -2.06
N CYS A 366 -3.23 2.00 -1.34
CA CYS A 366 -2.02 2.66 -1.85
C CYS A 366 -2.24 3.53 -3.11
N GLN A 367 -3.44 4.05 -3.33
CA GLN A 367 -3.78 4.87 -4.49
C GLN A 367 -3.24 6.31 -4.33
N PHE A 368 -1.94 6.48 -4.54
CA PHE A 368 -1.26 7.77 -4.42
C PHE A 368 -0.88 8.34 -5.79
N GLU A 369 -0.97 9.66 -5.92
CA GLU A 369 -0.40 10.39 -7.04
C GLU A 369 1.09 10.70 -6.79
N ALA A 370 1.88 10.85 -7.85
CA ALA A 370 3.28 11.23 -7.75
C ALA A 370 3.50 12.52 -6.92
N ALA A 371 2.57 13.48 -6.99
CA ALA A 371 2.65 14.69 -6.18
C ALA A 371 2.50 14.43 -4.67
N GLU A 372 1.72 13.44 -4.27
CA GLU A 372 1.52 13.06 -2.86
C GLU A 372 2.74 12.32 -2.32
N ALA A 373 3.27 11.35 -3.09
CA ALA A 373 4.50 10.66 -2.77
C ALA A 373 5.69 11.63 -2.63
N LEU A 374 5.82 12.57 -3.58
CA LEU A 374 6.86 13.58 -3.57
C LEU A 374 6.77 14.52 -2.36
N VAL A 375 5.56 14.99 -2.02
CA VAL A 375 5.36 15.82 -0.82
C VAL A 375 5.75 15.05 0.44
N SER A 376 5.38 13.77 0.53
CA SER A 376 5.67 12.95 1.70
C SER A 376 7.17 12.71 1.86
N LEU A 377 7.89 12.44 0.76
CA LEU A 377 9.34 12.31 0.78
C LEU A 377 10.02 13.62 1.19
N VAL A 378 9.60 14.77 0.65
CA VAL A 378 10.17 16.07 1.02
C VAL A 378 9.90 16.40 2.48
N VAL A 379 8.72 16.08 3.01
CA VAL A 379 8.41 16.24 4.45
C VAL A 379 9.35 15.38 5.29
N LEU A 380 9.61 14.15 4.89
CA LEU A 380 10.56 13.26 5.57
C LEU A 380 11.99 13.86 5.57
N VAL A 381 12.50 14.25 4.39
CA VAL A 381 13.84 14.85 4.26
C VAL A 381 13.98 16.07 5.15
N LEU A 382 13.01 16.99 5.13
CA LEU A 382 13.06 18.20 5.97
C LEU A 382 13.06 17.86 7.46
N LYS A 383 12.33 16.83 7.89
CA LYS A 383 12.35 16.39 9.29
C LYS A 383 13.70 15.80 9.70
N VAL A 384 14.29 14.97 8.86
CA VAL A 384 15.63 14.39 9.12
C VAL A 384 16.69 15.49 9.20
N GLU A 385 16.64 16.46 8.29
CA GLU A 385 17.56 17.61 8.26
C GLU A 385 17.28 18.67 9.36
N GLY A 386 16.25 18.46 10.21
CA GLY A 386 15.85 19.44 11.23
C GLY A 386 15.35 20.78 10.66
N LEU A 387 14.93 20.80 9.41
CA LEU A 387 14.46 22.00 8.73
C LEU A 387 12.95 22.23 8.94
N PRO A 388 12.50 23.49 9.02
CA PRO A 388 11.08 23.78 9.16
C PRO A 388 10.26 23.24 7.99
N LEU A 389 9.15 22.55 8.26
CA LEU A 389 8.27 21.99 7.24
C LEU A 389 7.73 23.03 6.24
N ARG A 390 7.62 24.30 6.62
CA ARG A 390 7.27 25.40 5.69
C ARG A 390 8.22 25.52 4.49
N ASN A 391 9.44 25.03 4.61
CA ASN A 391 10.42 25.04 3.52
C ASN A 391 10.07 24.03 2.41
N ALA A 392 9.16 23.07 2.65
CA ALA A 392 8.75 22.10 1.63
C ALA A 392 8.21 22.78 0.37
N GLU A 393 7.52 23.93 0.50
CA GLU A 393 6.97 24.65 -0.65
C GLU A 393 8.07 25.16 -1.60
N THR A 394 9.23 25.50 -1.07
CA THR A 394 10.34 26.07 -1.86
C THR A 394 11.16 25.01 -2.59
N VAL A 395 11.21 23.80 -2.06
CA VAL A 395 12.01 22.69 -2.63
C VAL A 395 11.20 21.73 -3.52
N LEU A 396 9.86 21.81 -3.46
CA LEU A 396 8.99 20.99 -4.30
C LEU A 396 9.07 21.42 -5.78
N PRO A 397 9.41 20.51 -6.71
CA PRO A 397 9.76 20.87 -8.08
C PRO A 397 8.55 21.26 -8.94
N THR A 398 7.35 20.73 -8.66
CA THR A 398 6.18 20.95 -9.50
C THR A 398 5.14 21.86 -8.87
N ALA A 399 4.37 22.58 -9.70
CA ALA A 399 3.24 23.40 -9.23
C ALA A 399 2.15 22.53 -8.54
N LYS A 400 1.91 21.31 -9.05
CA LYS A 400 0.95 20.36 -8.49
C LYS A 400 1.38 19.92 -7.09
N ALA A 401 2.67 19.54 -6.90
CA ALA A 401 3.22 19.18 -5.59
C ALA A 401 3.14 20.36 -4.59
N ARG A 402 3.49 21.58 -5.00
CA ARG A 402 3.34 22.79 -4.16
C ARG A 402 1.88 23.06 -3.78
N ALA A 403 0.94 22.89 -4.71
CA ALA A 403 -0.49 23.04 -4.43
C ALA A 403 -0.98 21.97 -3.44
N ARG A 404 -0.56 20.71 -3.61
CA ARG A 404 -0.89 19.61 -2.71
C ARG A 404 -0.32 19.83 -1.31
N TYR A 405 0.96 20.22 -1.22
CA TYR A 405 1.57 20.59 0.06
C TYR A 405 0.78 21.69 0.77
N ARG A 406 0.40 22.77 0.08
CA ARG A 406 -0.41 23.85 0.67
C ARG A 406 -1.75 23.36 1.21
N ALA A 407 -2.40 22.42 0.52
CA ALA A 407 -3.66 21.81 0.97
C ALA A 407 -3.44 20.99 2.26
N LEU A 408 -2.44 20.13 2.29
CA LEU A 408 -2.08 19.30 3.45
C LEU A 408 -1.65 20.16 4.64
N ALA A 409 -0.79 21.15 4.42
CA ALA A 409 -0.33 22.05 5.46
C ALA A 409 -1.46 22.85 6.13
N ARG A 410 -2.49 23.24 5.34
CA ARG A 410 -3.72 23.86 5.88
C ARG A 410 -4.52 22.89 6.72
N ALA A 411 -4.75 21.67 6.21
CA ALA A 411 -5.55 20.65 6.89
C ALA A 411 -4.94 20.23 8.24
N GLN A 412 -3.60 20.26 8.36
CA GLN A 412 -2.87 19.84 9.56
C GLN A 412 -2.41 20.99 10.45
N GLY A 413 -2.77 22.24 10.14
CA GLY A 413 -2.35 23.40 10.92
C GLY A 413 -0.83 23.66 10.89
N LEU A 414 -0.11 23.14 9.90
CA LEU A 414 1.35 23.31 9.75
C LEU A 414 1.76 24.72 9.29
N ARG A 415 0.80 25.58 9.02
CA ARG A 415 1.04 27.02 8.73
C ARG A 415 0.84 27.84 10.01
N ARG A 416 1.90 28.27 10.55
CA ARG A 416 2.02 29.55 11.27
C ARG A 416 3.25 30.28 10.81
#